data_35acb7eef1839f9f9b23dfe5b4dd3b9d
#
_entry.id   35acb7eef1839f9f9b23dfe5b4dd3b9d
#
_cell.length_a   1.000
_cell.length_b   1.000
_cell.length_c   1.000
_cell.angle_alpha   90.00
_cell.angle_beta   90.00
_cell.angle_gamma   90.00
#
_symmetry.space_group_name_H-M   'P 1'
#
loop_
_entity.id
_entity.type
_entity.pdbx_description
1 polymer ?
#
loop_
_entity_poly.entity_id
_entity_poly.type
_entity_poly.pdbx_seq_one_letter_code
_entity_poly.pdbx_strand_id
1 'polypeptide(L)'
;MKRNPSVAPVLKWAGGKRQLLKDIKKHIPEKFLTYYEPFLGGGAVLFELQPNKAVVNDINEELMNVYLVIRDHNEELIEELKKHERKNSEEYYYEIRELDRDKRKYEQLSNIEKAARM
;
A
#
# COMPACT_ATOMS: atom_id res chain seq x y z
N MET A 1 13.81 -11.60 14.89
CA MET A 1 12.51 -11.76 14.20
C MET A 1 12.72 -12.49 12.88
N LYS A 2 11.92 -13.50 12.61
CA LYS A 2 11.99 -14.23 11.34
C LYS A 2 11.26 -13.42 10.25
N ARG A 3 11.93 -13.23 9.13
CA ARG A 3 11.32 -12.64 7.96
C ARG A 3 10.32 -13.61 7.33
N ASN A 4 9.14 -13.11 6.95
CA ASN A 4 8.16 -13.87 6.19
C ASN A 4 8.39 -13.64 4.69
N PRO A 5 8.85 -14.63 3.92
CA PRO A 5 9.17 -14.46 2.51
C PRO A 5 7.94 -14.24 1.61
N SER A 6 6.73 -14.54 2.10
CA SER A 6 5.50 -14.29 1.33
C SER A 6 5.07 -12.83 1.37
N VAL A 7 5.62 -12.02 2.27
CA VAL A 7 5.28 -10.61 2.36
C VAL A 7 6.03 -9.83 1.28
N ALA A 8 5.29 -9.06 0.50
CA ALA A 8 5.80 -8.26 -0.61
C ALA A 8 5.07 -6.93 -0.68
N PRO A 9 5.59 -5.94 -1.45
CA PRO A 9 4.88 -4.68 -1.65
C PRO A 9 3.44 -4.89 -2.11
N VAL A 10 2.51 -4.15 -1.51
CA VAL A 10 1.06 -4.26 -1.79
C VAL A 10 0.73 -3.74 -3.19
N LEU A 11 1.42 -2.68 -3.61
CA LEU A 11 1.15 -1.98 -4.87
C LEU A 11 2.41 -1.89 -5.72
N LYS A 12 2.23 -1.93 -7.04
CA LYS A 12 3.26 -1.50 -7.97
C LYS A 12 3.26 0.01 -8.00
N TRP A 13 4.35 0.61 -7.55
CA TRP A 13 4.43 2.05 -7.41
C TRP A 13 5.60 2.62 -8.21
N ALA A 14 5.33 3.67 -8.99
CA ALA A 14 6.37 4.35 -9.76
C ALA A 14 7.44 4.93 -8.82
N GLY A 15 8.71 4.72 -9.14
CA GLY A 15 9.82 5.13 -8.28
C GLY A 15 10.04 4.22 -7.06
N GLY A 16 9.43 3.03 -7.05
CA GLY A 16 9.62 2.05 -5.98
C GLY A 16 11.06 1.59 -5.84
N LYS A 17 11.43 1.22 -4.61
CA LYS A 17 12.82 0.89 -4.25
C LYS A 17 13.18 -0.59 -4.41
N ARG A 18 12.27 -1.41 -4.96
CA ARG A 18 12.47 -2.87 -5.05
C ARG A 18 13.73 -3.25 -5.80
N GLN A 19 14.03 -2.55 -6.89
CA GLN A 19 15.22 -2.80 -7.71
C GLN A 19 16.53 -2.44 -7.00
N LEU A 20 16.47 -1.56 -6.00
CA LEU A 20 17.61 -1.07 -5.23
C LEU A 20 17.79 -1.80 -3.89
N LEU A 21 16.94 -2.77 -3.57
CA LEU A 21 16.94 -3.42 -2.25
C LEU A 21 18.29 -4.00 -1.86
N LYS A 22 19.00 -4.64 -2.78
CA LYS A 22 20.32 -5.22 -2.50
C LYS A 22 21.31 -4.15 -2.02
N ASP A 23 21.34 -3.01 -2.70
CA ASP A 23 22.25 -1.92 -2.37
C ASP A 23 21.83 -1.23 -1.07
N ILE A 24 20.54 -1.00 -0.87
CA ILE A 24 20.01 -0.39 0.34
C ILE A 24 20.33 -1.26 1.55
N LYS A 25 20.12 -2.57 1.47
CA LYS A 25 20.36 -3.51 2.57
C LYS A 25 21.82 -3.52 3.04
N LYS A 26 22.78 -3.26 2.17
CA LYS A 26 24.20 -3.17 2.53
C LYS A 26 24.49 -2.02 3.48
N HIS A 27 23.68 -0.97 3.47
CA HIS A 27 23.86 0.24 4.27
C HIS A 27 22.99 0.28 5.52
N ILE A 28 22.16 -0.74 5.77
CA ILE A 28 21.28 -0.81 6.92
C ILE A 28 21.96 -1.57 8.05
N PRO A 29 21.96 -1.05 9.31
CA PRO A 29 22.48 -1.78 10.46
C PRO A 29 21.71 -3.09 10.68
N GLU A 30 22.40 -4.14 11.10
CA GLU A 30 21.76 -5.42 11.41
C GLU A 30 20.78 -5.31 12.59
N LYS A 31 21.06 -4.42 13.54
CA LYS A 31 20.22 -4.19 14.73
C LYS A 31 19.84 -2.73 14.83
N PHE A 32 18.55 -2.48 15.01
CA PHE A 32 18.00 -1.15 15.25
C PHE A 32 16.70 -1.28 16.03
N LEU A 33 16.29 -0.22 16.73
CA LEU A 33 15.07 -0.20 17.54
C LEU A 33 13.83 0.15 16.73
N THR A 34 13.93 1.18 15.91
CA THR A 34 12.78 1.69 15.14
C THR A 34 13.22 2.02 13.72
N TYR A 35 12.39 1.63 12.78
CA TYR A 35 12.55 1.97 11.37
C TYR A 35 11.70 3.19 11.04
N TYR A 36 12.31 4.19 10.41
CA TYR A 36 11.62 5.41 9.97
C TYR A 36 11.72 5.51 8.45
N GLU A 37 10.60 5.66 7.78
CA GLU A 37 10.57 5.86 6.32
C GLU A 37 9.59 6.96 5.94
N PRO A 38 10.07 8.15 5.49
CA PRO A 38 9.19 9.23 5.02
C PRO A 38 8.75 9.09 3.56
N PHE A 39 9.34 8.17 2.80
CA PHE A 39 9.06 7.94 1.38
C PHE A 39 8.69 6.47 1.13
N LEU A 40 7.58 6.04 1.73
CA LEU A 40 7.20 4.63 1.79
C LEU A 40 6.93 4.01 0.41
N GLY A 41 6.19 4.70 -0.46
CA GLY A 41 5.78 4.17 -1.76
C GLY A 41 5.04 2.84 -1.63
N GLY A 42 5.41 1.86 -2.43
CA GLY A 42 4.86 0.50 -2.35
C GLY A 42 5.31 -0.32 -1.16
N GLY A 43 6.21 0.22 -0.33
CA GLY A 43 6.68 -0.45 0.88
C GLY A 43 7.79 -1.47 0.67
N ALA A 44 8.55 -1.38 -0.44
CA ALA A 44 9.57 -2.36 -0.77
C ALA A 44 10.58 -2.60 0.36
N VAL A 45 11.09 -1.54 0.97
CA VAL A 45 12.06 -1.65 2.07
C VAL A 45 11.39 -2.14 3.34
N LEU A 46 10.23 -1.58 3.68
CA LEU A 46 9.46 -1.97 4.87
C LEU A 46 9.15 -3.46 4.88
N PHE A 47 8.60 -3.99 3.79
CA PHE A 47 8.21 -5.40 3.70
C PHE A 47 9.41 -6.34 3.61
N GLU A 48 10.54 -5.88 3.07
CA GLU A 48 11.77 -6.65 3.06
C GLU A 48 12.40 -6.75 4.45
N LEU A 49 12.45 -5.66 5.20
CA LEU A 49 13.05 -5.63 6.55
C LEU A 49 12.12 -6.20 7.62
N GLN A 50 10.83 -6.02 7.49
CA GLN A 50 9.81 -6.43 8.47
C GLN A 50 10.18 -6.04 9.91
N PRO A 51 10.42 -4.74 10.19
CA PRO A 51 10.87 -4.30 11.51
C PRO A 51 9.76 -4.47 12.56
N ASN A 52 10.14 -4.63 13.82
CA ASN A 52 9.19 -4.71 14.93
C ASN A 52 8.45 -3.40 15.16
N LYS A 53 9.14 -2.27 14.98
CA LYS A 53 8.58 -0.93 15.05
C LYS A 53 8.92 -0.15 13.81
N ALA A 54 7.91 0.45 13.21
CA ALA A 54 8.09 1.30 12.04
C ALA A 54 7.25 2.56 12.14
N VAL A 55 7.83 3.68 11.75
CA VAL A 55 7.14 4.94 11.54
C VAL A 55 7.29 5.27 10.07
N VAL A 56 6.20 5.25 9.33
CA VAL A 56 6.21 5.40 7.88
C VAL A 56 5.32 6.55 7.44
N ASN A 57 5.68 7.15 6.33
CA ASN A 57 4.87 8.19 5.72
C ASN A 57 5.11 8.23 4.22
N ASP A 58 4.21 8.89 3.52
CA ASP A 58 4.36 9.24 2.12
C ASP A 58 3.56 10.51 1.86
N ILE A 59 4.01 11.33 0.92
CA ILE A 59 3.30 12.57 0.56
C ILE A 59 1.96 12.28 -0.09
N ASN A 60 1.79 11.11 -0.68
CA ASN A 60 0.55 10.70 -1.33
C ASN A 60 -0.46 10.23 -0.28
N GLU A 61 -1.48 11.06 -0.03
CA GLU A 61 -2.51 10.77 0.98
C GLU A 61 -3.35 9.55 0.63
N GLU A 62 -3.62 9.31 -0.64
CA GLU A 62 -4.38 8.13 -1.08
C GLU A 62 -3.61 6.85 -0.80
N LEU A 63 -2.31 6.86 -1.03
CA LEU A 63 -1.43 5.75 -0.73
C LEU A 63 -1.40 5.48 0.78
N MET A 64 -1.27 6.52 1.60
CA MET A 64 -1.30 6.38 3.06
C MET A 64 -2.65 5.85 3.53
N ASN A 65 -3.76 6.25 2.90
CA ASN A 65 -5.07 5.70 3.20
C ASN A 65 -5.12 4.18 3.01
N VAL A 66 -4.51 3.66 1.94
CA VAL A 66 -4.42 2.20 1.72
C VAL A 66 -3.76 1.51 2.91
N TYR A 67 -2.62 2.01 3.36
CA TYR A 67 -1.90 1.42 4.50
C TYR A 67 -2.68 1.51 5.80
N LEU A 68 -3.36 2.62 6.06
CA LEU A 68 -4.19 2.79 7.25
C LEU A 68 -5.38 1.83 7.24
N VAL A 69 -6.02 1.64 6.09
CA VAL A 69 -7.13 0.70 5.92
C VAL A 69 -6.66 -0.75 6.09
N ILE A 70 -5.51 -1.09 5.53
CA ILE A 70 -4.92 -2.42 5.73
C ILE A 70 -4.67 -2.69 7.21
N ARG A 71 -4.16 -1.71 7.93
CA ARG A 71 -3.86 -1.84 9.37
C ARG A 71 -5.12 -1.99 10.21
N ASP A 72 -6.13 -1.15 9.97
CA ASP A 72 -7.26 -0.96 10.87
C ASP A 72 -8.56 -1.59 10.39
N HIS A 73 -8.71 -1.84 9.06
CA HIS A 73 -9.95 -2.29 8.42
C HIS A 73 -9.68 -3.33 7.32
N ASN A 74 -8.77 -4.26 7.57
CA ASN A 74 -8.36 -5.21 6.53
C ASN A 74 -9.48 -6.15 6.08
N GLU A 75 -10.37 -6.55 6.97
CA GLU A 75 -11.50 -7.43 6.62
C GLU A 75 -12.49 -6.75 5.68
N GLU A 76 -12.84 -5.50 5.97
CA GLU A 76 -13.72 -4.71 5.11
C GLU A 76 -13.07 -4.42 3.75
N LEU A 77 -11.76 -4.17 3.73
CA LEU A 77 -11.02 -3.98 2.48
C LEU A 77 -11.06 -5.25 1.62
N ILE A 78 -10.85 -6.41 2.22
CA ILE A 78 -10.92 -7.70 1.52
C ILE A 78 -12.31 -7.90 0.91
N GLU A 79 -13.39 -7.57 1.63
CA GLU A 79 -14.75 -7.66 1.11
C GLU A 79 -14.97 -6.74 -0.10
N GLU A 80 -14.47 -5.51 -0.06
CA GLU A 80 -14.55 -4.58 -1.20
C GLU A 80 -13.75 -5.10 -2.40
N LEU A 81 -12.56 -5.64 -2.17
CA LEU A 81 -11.74 -6.23 -3.24
C LEU A 81 -12.43 -7.45 -3.86
N LYS A 82 -13.13 -8.27 -3.08
CA LYS A 82 -13.93 -9.39 -3.60
C LYS A 82 -15.07 -8.91 -4.50
N LYS A 83 -15.71 -7.80 -4.19
CA LYS A 83 -16.71 -7.18 -5.06
C LYS A 83 -16.12 -6.77 -6.40
N HIS A 84 -14.94 -6.13 -6.39
CA HIS A 84 -14.24 -5.75 -7.62
C HIS A 84 -13.85 -6.96 -8.44
N GLU A 85 -13.36 -8.02 -7.81
CA GLU A 85 -13.02 -9.27 -8.48
C GLU A 85 -14.23 -9.90 -9.18
N ARG A 86 -15.39 -9.96 -8.50
CA ARG A 86 -16.62 -10.52 -9.07
C ARG A 86 -17.15 -9.75 -10.28
N LYS A 87 -16.91 -8.43 -10.31
CA LYS A 87 -17.37 -7.54 -11.38
C LYS A 87 -16.26 -7.26 -12.40
N ASN A 88 -15.13 -7.95 -12.31
CA ASN A 88 -13.96 -7.64 -13.11
C ASN A 88 -14.24 -7.75 -14.61
N SER A 89 -14.13 -6.62 -15.31
CA SER A 89 -14.21 -6.46 -16.75
C SER A 89 -13.42 -5.21 -17.13
N GLU A 90 -13.10 -5.05 -18.40
CA GLU A 90 -12.40 -3.86 -18.88
C GLU A 90 -13.20 -2.58 -18.60
N GLU A 91 -14.50 -2.58 -18.88
CA GLU A 91 -15.38 -1.45 -18.60
C GLU A 91 -15.42 -1.11 -17.12
N TYR A 92 -15.57 -2.11 -16.26
CA TYR A 92 -15.60 -1.94 -14.82
C TYR A 92 -14.27 -1.38 -14.30
N TYR A 93 -13.16 -1.85 -14.82
CA TYR A 93 -11.83 -1.36 -14.46
C TYR A 93 -11.70 0.14 -14.72
N TYR A 94 -12.10 0.60 -15.91
CA TYR A 94 -12.04 2.03 -16.24
C TYR A 94 -13.04 2.86 -15.42
N GLU A 95 -14.23 2.33 -15.15
CA GLU A 95 -15.22 2.99 -14.30
C GLU A 95 -14.65 3.26 -12.89
N ILE A 96 -14.04 2.25 -12.27
CA ILE A 96 -13.44 2.37 -10.94
C ILE A 96 -12.22 3.29 -10.97
N ARG A 97 -11.38 3.18 -11.98
CA ARG A 97 -10.19 4.02 -12.13
C ARG A 97 -10.53 5.49 -12.24
N GLU A 98 -11.64 5.82 -12.89
CA GLU A 98 -12.03 7.20 -13.15
C GLU A 98 -12.86 7.86 -12.03
N LEU A 99 -13.17 7.15 -10.94
CA LEU A 99 -13.94 7.71 -9.83
C LEU A 99 -13.32 8.97 -9.24
N ASP A 100 -12.00 9.09 -9.23
CA ASP A 100 -11.30 10.27 -8.71
C ASP A 100 -11.40 11.50 -9.62
N ARG A 101 -11.82 11.34 -10.88
CA ARG A 101 -12.04 12.43 -11.81
C ARG A 101 -13.36 13.15 -11.57
N ASP A 102 -14.33 12.49 -10.95
CA ASP A 102 -15.57 13.11 -10.48
C ASP A 102 -15.43 13.38 -8.98
N LYS A 103 -15.17 14.65 -8.66
CA LYS A 103 -14.92 15.06 -7.27
C LYS A 103 -16.07 14.71 -6.33
N ARG A 104 -17.32 14.85 -6.76
CA ARG A 104 -18.48 14.52 -5.94
C ARG A 104 -18.59 13.05 -5.66
N LYS A 105 -18.40 12.21 -6.68
CA LYS A 105 -18.42 10.75 -6.53
C LYS A 105 -17.29 10.29 -5.62
N TYR A 106 -16.11 10.84 -5.82
CA TYR A 106 -14.94 10.48 -5.02
C TYR A 106 -15.11 10.86 -3.55
N GLU A 107 -15.60 12.05 -3.25
CA GLU A 107 -15.84 12.52 -1.90
C GLU A 107 -16.88 11.68 -1.15
N GLN A 108 -17.82 11.06 -1.86
CA GLN A 108 -18.83 10.18 -1.27
C GLN A 108 -18.30 8.79 -0.91
N LEU A 109 -17.12 8.41 -1.42
CA LEU A 109 -16.52 7.12 -1.11
C LEU A 109 -16.00 7.08 0.33
N SER A 110 -16.20 5.95 1.00
CA SER A 110 -15.54 5.68 2.28
C SER A 110 -14.03 5.52 2.10
N ASN A 111 -13.27 5.60 3.18
CA ASN A 111 -11.83 5.35 3.14
C ASN A 111 -11.51 3.92 2.67
N ILE A 112 -12.36 2.95 3.03
CA ILE A 112 -12.23 1.56 2.59
C ILE A 112 -12.43 1.45 1.08
N GLU A 113 -13.46 2.10 0.53
CA GLU A 113 -13.73 2.12 -0.90
C GLU A 113 -12.62 2.82 -1.69
N LYS A 114 -12.10 3.95 -1.17
CA LYS A 114 -10.95 4.65 -1.76
C LYS A 114 -9.71 3.76 -1.80
N ALA A 115 -9.45 3.01 -0.73
CA ALA A 115 -8.33 2.08 -0.67
C ALA A 115 -8.50 0.93 -1.66
N ALA A 116 -9.68 0.35 -1.74
CA ALA A 116 -9.96 -0.81 -2.60
C ALA A 116 -9.82 -0.49 -4.09
N ARG A 117 -10.12 0.75 -4.51
CA ARG A 117 -10.00 1.15 -5.92
C ARG A 117 -8.54 1.29 -6.38
N MET A 118 -7.62 1.45 -5.49
CA MET A 118 -6.19 1.48 -5.80
C MET A 118 -5.66 0.06 -5.98
#